data_e88ba779aee4559c91ebe430a7fd257d
#
_entry.id   e88ba779aee4559c91ebe430a7fd257d
#
_cell.length_a   1.000
_cell.length_b   1.000
_cell.length_c   1.000
_cell.angle_alpha   90.00
_cell.angle_beta   90.00
_cell.angle_gamma   90.00
#
_symmetry.space_group_name_H-M   'P 1'
#
loop_
_entity.id
_entity.type
_entity.pdbx_description
1 polymer ?
#
loop_
_entity_poly.entity_id
_entity_poly.type
_entity_poly.pdbx_seq_one_letter_code
_entity_poly.pdbx_strand_id
1 'polypeptide(L)'
;MSYINENFLNLQDSYLFSTIAKKVDEYTKKNPEKEIIRLGIGDVTKPIVPACLETMHKAVDEIGTSEGFKGYGPEQGYDFLRKAIVENDYKARGVDIEPDEVFVSDGAKCDCGNIVDIFAKDNKVAITDPVYPVYLDTNVMSGRSGKYNEEKGTYENIVYLPVTAENDFKPELPKEKVDMIYLCFPNNPTGTVLTKEDLKQWVDYAKENNSVILYDAAYEAFIEEDDIPHSIYEVEGAKDVAIEFKSYSKTAGFTGVRCAYVVVPKNVKGYTKNGDTVELNKLWNRRTCTKFNGVSYVVQRA
;
A
#
# COMPACT_ATOMS: atom_id res chain seq x y z
N MET A 1 -29.55 -21.75 -0.82
CA MET A 1 -29.52 -20.33 -0.40
C MET A 1 -28.06 -19.98 -0.17
N SER A 2 -27.56 -18.92 -0.80
CA SER A 2 -26.17 -18.47 -0.61
C SER A 2 -26.12 -17.44 0.52
N TYR A 3 -25.14 -17.55 1.41
CA TYR A 3 -24.90 -16.57 2.47
C TYR A 3 -23.82 -15.60 2.03
N ILE A 4 -23.96 -14.33 2.38
CA ILE A 4 -23.02 -13.26 2.10
C ILE A 4 -21.93 -13.17 3.19
N ASN A 5 -20.85 -12.45 2.91
CA ASN A 5 -19.92 -12.02 3.94
C ASN A 5 -20.53 -10.80 4.68
N GLU A 6 -21.11 -11.04 5.85
CA GLU A 6 -21.82 -10.00 6.63
C GLU A 6 -20.91 -8.87 7.11
N ASN A 7 -19.58 -9.05 7.09
CA ASN A 7 -18.66 -7.96 7.45
C ASN A 7 -18.79 -6.75 6.51
N PHE A 8 -19.25 -6.97 5.27
CA PHE A 8 -19.52 -5.86 4.34
C PHE A 8 -20.67 -4.95 4.80
N LEU A 9 -21.57 -5.45 5.63
CA LEU A 9 -22.66 -4.66 6.20
C LEU A 9 -22.19 -3.71 7.34
N ASN A 10 -20.97 -3.92 7.83
CA ASN A 10 -20.35 -3.05 8.82
C ASN A 10 -19.63 -1.84 8.21
N LEU A 11 -19.46 -1.81 6.88
CA LEU A 11 -18.90 -0.63 6.20
C LEU A 11 -19.87 0.54 6.31
N GLN A 12 -19.32 1.75 6.41
CA GLN A 12 -20.13 2.95 6.27
C GLN A 12 -20.76 3.01 4.86
N ASP A 13 -21.96 3.54 4.75
CA ASP A 13 -22.85 3.45 3.58
C ASP A 13 -22.24 3.89 2.26
N SER A 14 -21.18 4.68 2.26
CA SER A 14 -20.47 5.01 1.03
C SER A 14 -18.98 5.23 1.25
N TYR A 15 -18.19 4.75 0.30
CA TYR A 15 -16.77 5.07 0.20
C TYR A 15 -16.57 6.58 0.06
N LEU A 16 -15.70 7.16 0.90
CA LEU A 16 -15.50 8.61 1.06
C LEU A 16 -15.44 9.36 -0.26
N PHE A 17 -14.64 8.89 -1.22
CA PHE A 17 -14.46 9.56 -2.51
C PHE A 17 -15.73 9.56 -3.38
N SER A 18 -16.57 8.51 -3.28
CA SER A 18 -17.85 8.46 -3.98
C SER A 18 -18.84 9.48 -3.41
N THR A 19 -18.83 9.67 -2.10
CA THR A 19 -19.66 10.67 -1.43
C THR A 19 -19.24 12.09 -1.82
N ILE A 20 -17.92 12.34 -1.84
CA ILE A 20 -17.38 13.65 -2.27
C ILE A 20 -17.77 13.95 -3.72
N ALA A 21 -17.62 12.96 -4.63
CA ALA A 21 -17.99 13.13 -6.03
C ALA A 21 -19.47 13.51 -6.19
N LYS A 22 -20.38 12.81 -5.49
CA LYS A 22 -21.82 13.15 -5.49
C LYS A 22 -22.10 14.57 -4.99
N LYS A 23 -21.48 14.98 -3.87
CA LYS A 23 -21.63 16.34 -3.32
C LYS A 23 -21.12 17.41 -4.28
N VAL A 24 -20.00 17.15 -4.96
CA VAL A 24 -19.46 18.06 -5.99
C VAL A 24 -20.43 18.17 -7.16
N ASP A 25 -20.96 17.05 -7.67
CA ASP A 25 -21.93 17.07 -8.77
C ASP A 25 -23.23 17.81 -8.41
N GLU A 26 -23.74 17.60 -7.20
CA GLU A 26 -24.91 18.30 -6.70
C GLU A 26 -24.67 19.82 -6.56
N TYR A 27 -23.48 20.20 -6.07
CA TYR A 27 -23.11 21.60 -5.94
C TYR A 27 -22.95 22.26 -7.30
N THR A 28 -22.30 21.61 -8.25
CA THR A 28 -22.12 22.10 -9.64
C THR A 28 -23.47 22.34 -10.31
N LYS A 29 -24.43 21.41 -10.15
CA LYS A 29 -25.77 21.53 -10.70
C LYS A 29 -26.55 22.72 -10.12
N LYS A 30 -26.35 23.00 -8.82
CA LYS A 30 -27.01 24.10 -8.11
C LYS A 30 -26.35 25.46 -8.38
N ASN A 31 -25.08 25.48 -8.79
CA ASN A 31 -24.29 26.70 -8.98
C ASN A 31 -23.49 26.63 -10.29
N PRO A 32 -24.16 26.58 -11.44
CA PRO A 32 -23.50 26.37 -12.73
C PRO A 32 -22.55 27.51 -13.13
N GLU A 33 -22.70 28.68 -12.52
CA GLU A 33 -21.84 29.85 -12.74
C GLU A 33 -20.56 29.85 -11.91
N LYS A 34 -20.40 28.89 -10.99
CA LYS A 34 -19.23 28.82 -10.09
C LYS A 34 -18.21 27.78 -10.56
N GLU A 35 -16.98 28.22 -10.66
CA GLU A 35 -15.84 27.28 -10.84
C GLU A 35 -15.53 26.58 -9.53
N ILE A 36 -15.34 25.27 -9.60
CA ILE A 36 -14.96 24.44 -8.45
C ILE A 36 -13.48 24.11 -8.53
N ILE A 37 -12.71 24.57 -7.55
CA ILE A 37 -11.32 24.19 -7.35
C ILE A 37 -11.30 22.87 -6.59
N ARG A 38 -10.85 21.80 -7.25
CA ARG A 38 -10.83 20.43 -6.69
C ARG A 38 -9.48 20.17 -6.00
N LEU A 39 -9.48 20.16 -4.67
CA LEU A 39 -8.29 19.87 -3.83
C LEU A 39 -8.43 18.57 -3.03
N GLY A 40 -9.47 17.77 -3.28
CA GLY A 40 -9.84 16.62 -2.45
C GLY A 40 -9.25 15.28 -2.87
N ILE A 41 -8.67 15.16 -4.07
CA ILE A 41 -8.06 13.92 -4.57
C ILE A 41 -6.67 14.25 -5.10
N GLY A 42 -5.64 13.65 -4.48
CA GLY A 42 -4.27 13.72 -4.98
C GLY A 42 -4.12 12.86 -6.23
N ASP A 43 -4.47 13.39 -7.39
CA ASP A 43 -4.19 12.75 -8.68
C ASP A 43 -3.07 13.48 -9.42
N VAL A 44 -2.43 12.79 -10.36
CA VAL A 44 -1.42 13.38 -11.24
C VAL A 44 -2.09 14.33 -12.24
N THR A 45 -1.42 15.47 -12.48
CA THR A 45 -1.92 16.53 -13.38
C THR A 45 -1.10 16.65 -14.65
N LYS A 46 -0.04 15.88 -14.79
CA LYS A 46 0.85 15.88 -15.95
C LYS A 46 0.70 14.59 -16.75
N PRO A 47 0.89 14.65 -18.09
CA PRO A 47 0.90 13.44 -18.90
C PRO A 47 2.06 12.53 -18.51
N ILE A 48 1.95 11.25 -18.89
CA ILE A 48 3.02 10.26 -18.75
C ILE A 48 4.28 10.78 -19.43
N VAL A 49 5.43 10.57 -18.78
CA VAL A 49 6.73 11.01 -19.31
C VAL A 49 7.03 10.36 -20.66
N PRO A 50 7.65 11.10 -21.61
CA PRO A 50 7.88 10.60 -22.97
C PRO A 50 8.63 9.27 -23.04
N ALA A 51 9.60 9.04 -22.17
CA ALA A 51 10.38 7.79 -22.13
C ALA A 51 9.51 6.55 -21.85
N CYS A 52 8.56 6.65 -20.89
CA CYS A 52 7.62 5.57 -20.64
C CYS A 52 6.69 5.34 -21.83
N LEU A 53 6.18 6.42 -22.42
CA LEU A 53 5.28 6.34 -23.57
C LEU A 53 5.95 5.69 -24.78
N GLU A 54 7.20 6.10 -25.10
CA GLU A 54 8.00 5.50 -26.17
C GLU A 54 8.23 4.01 -25.91
N THR A 55 8.53 3.63 -24.68
CA THR A 55 8.74 2.22 -24.31
C THR A 55 7.45 1.41 -24.41
N MET A 56 6.29 1.97 -24.06
CA MET A 56 5.00 1.33 -24.29
C MET A 56 4.75 1.05 -25.76
N HIS A 57 5.00 2.02 -26.64
CA HIS A 57 4.84 1.82 -28.09
C HIS A 57 5.74 0.70 -28.59
N LYS A 58 7.03 0.69 -28.23
CA LYS A 58 7.97 -0.39 -28.59
C LYS A 58 7.49 -1.76 -28.08
N ALA A 59 6.96 -1.82 -26.87
CA ALA A 59 6.47 -3.06 -26.28
C ALA A 59 5.21 -3.57 -27.00
N VAL A 60 4.34 -2.68 -27.45
CA VAL A 60 3.17 -3.04 -28.28
C VAL A 60 3.61 -3.60 -29.64
N ASP A 61 4.56 -2.94 -30.31
CA ASP A 61 5.11 -3.42 -31.57
C ASP A 61 5.79 -4.79 -31.41
N GLU A 62 6.55 -4.98 -30.33
CA GLU A 62 7.22 -6.24 -29.99
C GLU A 62 6.24 -7.40 -29.87
N ILE A 63 5.16 -7.25 -29.05
CA ILE A 63 4.19 -8.33 -28.86
C ILE A 63 3.34 -8.61 -30.10
N GLY A 64 3.34 -7.73 -31.10
CA GLY A 64 2.67 -7.90 -32.38
C GLY A 64 3.43 -8.83 -33.34
N THR A 65 4.62 -9.30 -32.99
CA THR A 65 5.45 -10.20 -33.81
C THR A 65 5.38 -11.63 -33.28
N SER A 66 5.67 -12.61 -34.12
CA SER A 66 5.72 -14.02 -33.69
C SER A 66 6.82 -14.29 -32.67
N GLU A 67 7.97 -13.62 -32.83
CA GLU A 67 9.13 -13.75 -31.96
C GLU A 67 8.94 -13.02 -30.63
N GLY A 68 8.23 -11.88 -30.66
CA GLY A 68 7.99 -11.04 -29.48
C GLY A 68 6.73 -11.37 -28.70
N PHE A 69 5.89 -12.27 -29.22
CA PHE A 69 4.64 -12.67 -28.56
C PHE A 69 4.86 -13.08 -27.10
N LYS A 70 3.99 -12.60 -26.21
CA LYS A 70 3.99 -12.94 -24.79
C LYS A 70 2.69 -13.62 -24.41
N GLY A 71 2.80 -14.83 -23.86
CA GLY A 71 1.70 -15.48 -23.16
C GLY A 71 1.56 -14.96 -21.72
N TYR A 72 1.01 -15.77 -20.82
CA TYR A 72 1.00 -15.45 -19.39
C TYR A 72 2.43 -15.24 -18.88
N GLY A 73 2.68 -14.08 -18.28
CA GLY A 73 3.94 -13.79 -17.61
C GLY A 73 4.00 -14.40 -16.20
N PRO A 74 5.14 -14.27 -15.52
CA PRO A 74 5.24 -14.63 -14.10
C PRO A 74 4.26 -13.79 -13.27
N GLU A 75 3.54 -14.43 -12.37
CA GLU A 75 2.57 -13.77 -11.48
C GLU A 75 3.24 -12.72 -10.59
N GLN A 76 4.52 -12.92 -10.25
CA GLN A 76 5.31 -11.99 -9.43
C GLN A 76 5.84 -10.78 -10.23
N GLY A 77 5.68 -10.77 -11.53
CA GLY A 77 6.24 -9.79 -12.44
C GLY A 77 7.50 -10.29 -13.16
N TYR A 78 7.81 -9.65 -14.28
CA TYR A 78 8.98 -10.02 -15.10
C TYR A 78 10.29 -9.72 -14.36
N ASP A 79 11.27 -10.58 -14.55
CA ASP A 79 12.61 -10.49 -13.93
C ASP A 79 13.32 -9.18 -14.25
N PHE A 80 13.15 -8.64 -15.47
CA PHE A 80 13.80 -7.40 -15.84
C PHE A 80 13.35 -6.23 -14.96
N LEU A 81 12.04 -6.14 -14.65
CA LEU A 81 11.51 -5.08 -13.78
C LEU A 81 11.88 -5.31 -12.33
N ARG A 82 11.73 -6.55 -11.82
CA ARG A 82 12.08 -6.89 -10.42
C ARG A 82 13.55 -6.60 -10.13
N LYS A 83 14.46 -6.93 -11.08
CA LYS A 83 15.89 -6.62 -10.96
C LYS A 83 16.15 -5.13 -11.04
N ALA A 84 15.47 -4.39 -11.94
CA ALA A 84 15.60 -2.94 -12.03
C ALA A 84 15.14 -2.25 -10.74
N ILE A 85 14.03 -2.69 -10.14
CA ILE A 85 13.55 -2.21 -8.84
C ILE A 85 14.62 -2.44 -7.77
N VAL A 86 15.12 -3.66 -7.63
CA VAL A 86 16.16 -3.97 -6.64
C VAL A 86 17.40 -3.09 -6.81
N GLU A 87 17.86 -2.91 -8.03
CA GLU A 87 19.09 -2.15 -8.29
C GLU A 87 18.91 -0.65 -8.04
N ASN A 88 17.80 -0.06 -8.49
CA ASN A 88 17.63 1.39 -8.49
C ASN A 88 16.91 1.92 -7.24
N ASP A 89 15.95 1.16 -6.69
CA ASP A 89 15.14 1.65 -5.56
C ASP A 89 15.73 1.21 -4.20
N TYR A 90 16.53 0.13 -4.17
CA TYR A 90 17.06 -0.42 -2.92
C TYR A 90 18.58 -0.40 -2.85
N LYS A 91 19.30 -1.08 -3.76
CA LYS A 91 20.76 -1.14 -3.70
C LYS A 91 21.42 0.23 -3.83
N ALA A 92 20.87 1.10 -4.68
CA ALA A 92 21.32 2.49 -4.80
C ALA A 92 21.26 3.29 -3.47
N ARG A 93 20.44 2.80 -2.50
CA ARG A 93 20.29 3.36 -1.15
C ARG A 93 21.00 2.53 -0.07
N GLY A 94 21.78 1.54 -0.46
CA GLY A 94 22.48 0.64 0.47
C GLY A 94 21.58 -0.41 1.12
N VAL A 95 20.39 -0.64 0.57
CA VAL A 95 19.42 -1.62 1.06
C VAL A 95 19.54 -2.91 0.25
N ASP A 96 19.68 -4.04 0.95
CA ASP A 96 19.81 -5.36 0.35
C ASP A 96 18.43 -6.05 0.29
N ILE A 97 17.80 -6.02 -0.89
CA ILE A 97 16.56 -6.73 -1.24
C ILE A 97 16.85 -7.66 -2.42
N GLU A 98 16.29 -8.86 -2.38
CA GLU A 98 16.42 -9.82 -3.47
C GLU A 98 15.24 -9.73 -4.46
N PRO A 99 15.43 -10.00 -5.76
CA PRO A 99 14.34 -9.93 -6.74
C PRO A 99 13.13 -10.81 -6.42
N ASP A 100 13.29 -11.93 -5.70
CA ASP A 100 12.21 -12.81 -5.30
C ASP A 100 11.46 -12.34 -4.02
N GLU A 101 11.88 -11.22 -3.45
CA GLU A 101 11.17 -10.48 -2.41
C GLU A 101 10.25 -9.39 -2.99
N VAL A 102 10.37 -9.09 -4.30
CA VAL A 102 9.59 -8.07 -5.02
C VAL A 102 8.46 -8.72 -5.81
N PHE A 103 7.25 -8.21 -5.65
CA PHE A 103 6.03 -8.67 -6.34
C PHE A 103 5.38 -7.49 -7.04
N VAL A 104 5.41 -7.49 -8.37
CA VAL A 104 4.80 -6.44 -9.20
C VAL A 104 3.29 -6.60 -9.23
N SER A 105 2.56 -5.49 -9.08
CA SER A 105 1.10 -5.46 -8.97
C SER A 105 0.48 -4.35 -9.82
N ASP A 106 -0.85 -4.31 -9.86
CA ASP A 106 -1.65 -3.31 -10.59
C ASP A 106 -1.97 -2.06 -9.76
N GLY A 107 -1.37 -1.91 -8.57
CA GLY A 107 -1.53 -0.73 -7.75
C GLY A 107 -1.42 -1.01 -6.25
N ALA A 108 -0.78 -0.11 -5.49
CA ALA A 108 -0.65 -0.22 -4.04
C ALA A 108 -2.00 -0.37 -3.31
N LYS A 109 -3.08 0.21 -3.85
CA LYS A 109 -4.44 0.01 -3.32
C LYS A 109 -4.84 -1.47 -3.31
N CYS A 110 -4.56 -2.17 -4.41
CA CYS A 110 -4.84 -3.60 -4.52
C CYS A 110 -3.94 -4.40 -3.58
N ASP A 111 -2.66 -4.02 -3.44
CA ASP A 111 -1.74 -4.68 -2.52
C ASP A 111 -2.19 -4.53 -1.07
N CYS A 112 -2.51 -3.30 -0.62
CA CYS A 112 -3.03 -3.04 0.72
C CYS A 112 -4.34 -3.79 1.00
N GLY A 113 -5.22 -3.92 -0.01
CA GLY A 113 -6.47 -4.65 0.11
C GLY A 113 -6.28 -6.17 0.12
N ASN A 114 -5.28 -6.65 -0.59
CA ASN A 114 -5.04 -8.07 -0.77
C ASN A 114 -4.15 -8.69 0.31
N ILE A 115 -3.25 -7.91 0.91
CA ILE A 115 -2.31 -8.41 1.93
C ILE A 115 -3.03 -8.98 3.15
N VAL A 116 -4.23 -8.51 3.44
CA VAL A 116 -5.06 -9.00 4.55
C VAL A 116 -5.45 -10.47 4.42
N ASP A 117 -5.38 -11.04 3.21
CA ASP A 117 -5.69 -12.46 2.95
C ASP A 117 -4.74 -13.42 3.68
N ILE A 118 -3.50 -13.01 3.96
CA ILE A 118 -2.49 -13.87 4.60
C ILE A 118 -2.46 -13.74 6.12
N PHE A 119 -3.31 -12.90 6.70
CA PHE A 119 -3.36 -12.66 8.14
C PHE A 119 -4.66 -13.19 8.79
N ALA A 120 -4.57 -13.65 10.02
CA ALA A 120 -5.72 -14.14 10.78
C ALA A 120 -6.74 -13.03 11.07
N LYS A 121 -8.01 -13.39 11.21
CA LYS A 121 -9.12 -12.43 11.44
C LYS A 121 -9.12 -11.83 12.85
N ASP A 122 -8.49 -12.47 13.80
CA ASP A 122 -8.38 -12.06 15.19
C ASP A 122 -7.16 -11.16 15.47
N ASN A 123 -6.37 -10.82 14.44
CA ASN A 123 -5.28 -9.85 14.58
C ASN A 123 -5.83 -8.46 14.91
N LYS A 124 -5.20 -7.81 15.89
CA LYS A 124 -5.47 -6.43 16.26
C LYS A 124 -4.71 -5.48 15.33
N VAL A 125 -5.40 -4.50 14.80
CA VAL A 125 -4.87 -3.59 13.77
C VAL A 125 -4.76 -2.17 14.32
N ALA A 126 -3.61 -1.53 14.11
CA ALA A 126 -3.42 -0.10 14.34
C ALA A 126 -3.33 0.65 13.01
N ILE A 127 -3.98 1.80 12.94
CA ILE A 127 -3.95 2.73 11.80
C ILE A 127 -3.75 4.15 12.30
N THR A 128 -3.08 4.99 11.52
CA THR A 128 -3.05 6.44 11.80
C THR A 128 -4.44 7.05 11.55
N ASP A 129 -4.74 8.18 12.21
CA ASP A 129 -6.00 8.91 12.03
C ASP A 129 -5.72 10.43 11.99
N PRO A 130 -6.01 11.12 10.88
CA PRO A 130 -6.59 10.61 9.62
C PRO A 130 -5.65 9.74 8.79
N VAL A 131 -6.25 8.89 7.95
CA VAL A 131 -5.51 7.96 7.10
C VAL A 131 -6.23 7.68 5.79
N TYR A 132 -5.53 7.07 4.85
CA TYR A 132 -6.11 6.54 3.62
C TYR A 132 -7.15 5.45 3.94
N PRO A 133 -8.44 5.62 3.54
CA PRO A 133 -9.54 4.77 4.02
C PRO A 133 -9.39 3.28 3.73
N VAL A 134 -8.59 2.92 2.74
CA VAL A 134 -8.41 1.53 2.29
C VAL A 134 -7.93 0.63 3.42
N TYR A 135 -7.04 1.11 4.28
CA TYR A 135 -6.51 0.30 5.39
C TYR A 135 -7.60 -0.09 6.38
N LEU A 136 -8.52 0.85 6.67
CA LEU A 136 -9.67 0.59 7.53
C LEU A 136 -10.66 -0.35 6.84
N ASP A 137 -11.14 0.04 5.66
CA ASP A 137 -12.22 -0.65 4.95
C ASP A 137 -11.87 -2.12 4.66
N THR A 138 -10.63 -2.41 4.26
CA THR A 138 -10.20 -3.78 3.96
C THR A 138 -10.15 -4.65 5.22
N ASN A 139 -9.83 -4.08 6.39
CA ASN A 139 -9.89 -4.79 7.66
C ASN A 139 -11.33 -4.97 8.15
N VAL A 140 -12.24 -4.03 7.87
CA VAL A 140 -13.68 -4.22 8.09
C VAL A 140 -14.21 -5.37 7.24
N MET A 141 -13.96 -5.35 5.91
CA MET A 141 -14.38 -6.40 4.98
C MET A 141 -13.88 -7.78 5.38
N SER A 142 -12.68 -7.86 5.95
CA SER A 142 -12.06 -9.12 6.39
C SER A 142 -12.49 -9.57 7.81
N GLY A 143 -13.30 -8.76 8.51
CA GLY A 143 -13.87 -9.09 9.82
C GLY A 143 -12.95 -8.88 11.02
N ARG A 144 -11.93 -7.98 10.89
CA ARG A 144 -11.01 -7.64 11.99
C ARG A 144 -11.49 -6.47 12.83
N SER A 145 -12.40 -5.64 12.32
CA SER A 145 -12.76 -4.36 12.92
C SER A 145 -13.60 -4.45 14.20
N GLY A 146 -14.29 -5.56 14.43
CA GLY A 146 -15.37 -5.59 15.41
C GLY A 146 -16.55 -4.73 14.98
N LYS A 147 -17.38 -4.32 15.93
CA LYS A 147 -18.56 -3.48 15.69
C LYS A 147 -18.18 -2.02 15.56
N TYR A 148 -18.95 -1.30 14.77
CA TYR A 148 -18.83 0.17 14.69
C TYR A 148 -19.55 0.81 15.88
N ASN A 149 -18.91 1.77 16.53
CA ASN A 149 -19.48 2.58 17.59
C ASN A 149 -19.83 3.96 17.03
N GLU A 150 -21.11 4.23 16.85
CA GLU A 150 -21.62 5.49 16.24
C GLU A 150 -21.27 6.73 17.07
N GLU A 151 -21.26 6.62 18.41
CA GLU A 151 -20.97 7.75 19.30
C GLU A 151 -19.51 8.20 19.20
N LYS A 152 -18.59 7.23 19.04
CA LYS A 152 -17.15 7.47 18.94
C LYS A 152 -16.68 7.64 17.51
N GLY A 153 -17.47 7.22 16.51
CA GLY A 153 -17.05 7.18 15.11
C GLY A 153 -15.93 6.17 14.82
N THR A 154 -15.80 5.10 15.62
CA THR A 154 -14.67 4.15 15.56
C THR A 154 -15.15 2.70 15.61
N TYR A 155 -14.30 1.78 15.14
CA TYR A 155 -14.51 0.34 15.31
C TYR A 155 -13.79 -0.19 16.55
N GLU A 156 -14.43 -1.15 17.25
CA GLU A 156 -13.99 -1.64 18.56
C GLU A 156 -12.59 -2.28 18.57
N ASN A 157 -12.20 -2.98 17.49
CA ASN A 157 -10.96 -3.73 17.41
C ASN A 157 -9.87 -3.02 16.60
N ILE A 158 -10.10 -1.76 16.22
CA ILE A 158 -9.10 -0.93 15.54
C ILE A 158 -8.49 0.04 16.55
N VAL A 159 -7.17 0.09 16.59
CA VAL A 159 -6.40 1.06 17.37
C VAL A 159 -6.13 2.26 16.49
N TYR A 160 -6.72 3.40 16.82
CA TYR A 160 -6.52 4.65 16.10
C TYR A 160 -5.35 5.41 16.72
N LEU A 161 -4.41 5.82 15.87
CA LEU A 161 -3.21 6.56 16.23
C LEU A 161 -3.35 7.99 15.72
N PRO A 162 -3.70 8.96 16.56
CA PRO A 162 -3.92 10.33 16.12
C PRO A 162 -2.67 10.91 15.44
N VAL A 163 -2.86 11.59 14.30
CA VAL A 163 -1.85 12.40 13.60
C VAL A 163 -2.44 13.78 13.35
N THR A 164 -2.30 14.64 14.35
CA THR A 164 -2.92 15.96 14.43
C THR A 164 -1.87 17.05 14.67
N ALA A 165 -2.26 18.30 14.58
CA ALA A 165 -1.35 19.43 14.84
C ALA A 165 -0.79 19.44 16.28
N GLU A 166 -1.53 18.87 17.24
CA GLU A 166 -1.13 18.81 18.65
C GLU A 166 0.06 17.88 18.90
N ASN A 167 0.29 16.91 18.00
CA ASN A 167 1.43 15.99 18.08
C ASN A 167 2.37 16.09 16.87
N ASP A 168 2.39 17.25 16.22
CA ASP A 168 3.21 17.51 15.02
C ASP A 168 2.96 16.48 13.90
N PHE A 169 1.75 15.94 13.83
CA PHE A 169 1.34 14.88 12.91
C PHE A 169 2.19 13.60 12.99
N LYS A 170 2.81 13.34 14.13
CA LYS A 170 3.58 12.13 14.41
C LYS A 170 2.77 11.19 15.29
N PRO A 171 2.47 9.96 14.84
CA PRO A 171 1.73 9.01 15.66
C PRO A 171 2.57 8.50 16.82
N GLU A 172 1.98 8.44 18.02
CA GLU A 172 2.57 7.77 19.17
C GLU A 172 2.46 6.25 19.02
N LEU A 173 3.40 5.53 19.63
CA LEU A 173 3.35 4.08 19.74
C LEU A 173 2.06 3.62 20.45
N PRO A 174 1.43 2.50 20.04
CA PRO A 174 0.25 1.97 20.72
C PRO A 174 0.55 1.65 22.18
N LYS A 175 -0.38 1.99 23.09
CA LYS A 175 -0.29 1.68 24.53
C LYS A 175 -0.58 0.20 24.84
N GLU A 176 -1.06 -0.54 23.86
CA GLU A 176 -1.41 -1.95 23.94
C GLU A 176 -0.77 -2.71 22.77
N LYS A 177 -0.61 -4.02 22.93
CA LYS A 177 -0.08 -4.84 21.84
C LYS A 177 -1.05 -4.82 20.64
N VAL A 178 -0.49 -4.59 19.44
CA VAL A 178 -1.17 -4.73 18.16
C VAL A 178 -0.38 -5.71 17.29
N ASP A 179 -1.06 -6.37 16.36
CA ASP A 179 -0.44 -7.40 15.51
C ASP A 179 -0.08 -6.85 14.12
N MET A 180 -0.85 -5.90 13.60
CA MET A 180 -0.66 -5.28 12.29
C MET A 180 -0.69 -3.76 12.45
N ILE A 181 0.29 -3.07 11.86
CA ILE A 181 0.44 -1.62 11.97
C ILE A 181 0.52 -1.04 10.56
N TYR A 182 -0.45 -0.23 10.16
CA TYR A 182 -0.38 0.53 8.92
C TYR A 182 0.28 1.88 9.15
N LEU A 183 1.36 2.13 8.43
CA LEU A 183 2.05 3.42 8.39
C LEU A 183 2.13 3.87 6.93
N CYS A 184 1.73 5.11 6.65
CA CYS A 184 1.84 5.72 5.33
C CYS A 184 2.68 6.99 5.45
N PHE A 185 3.89 6.98 4.90
CA PHE A 185 4.77 8.15 4.93
C PHE A 185 5.61 8.26 3.63
N PRO A 186 5.57 9.44 2.97
CA PRO A 186 4.74 10.61 3.30
C PRO A 186 3.26 10.29 3.43
N ASN A 187 2.61 10.84 4.46
CA ASN A 187 1.25 10.44 4.83
C ASN A 187 0.18 11.00 3.87
N ASN A 188 -0.80 10.19 3.57
CA ASN A 188 -2.05 10.60 2.98
C ASN A 188 -3.15 10.57 4.08
N PRO A 189 -3.71 11.75 4.55
CA PRO A 189 -3.77 13.01 3.79
C PRO A 189 -2.83 14.14 4.26
N THR A 190 -2.04 13.99 5.32
CA THR A 190 -1.36 15.12 5.98
C THR A 190 -0.10 15.61 5.24
N GLY A 191 0.52 14.77 4.39
CA GLY A 191 1.77 15.08 3.68
C GLY A 191 3.02 15.05 4.55
N THR A 192 2.91 14.68 5.82
CA THR A 192 4.01 14.63 6.76
C THR A 192 4.88 13.38 6.59
N VAL A 193 6.13 13.45 7.05
CA VAL A 193 7.14 12.39 6.99
C VAL A 193 7.59 11.98 8.40
N LEU A 194 8.26 10.84 8.49
CA LEU A 194 8.96 10.38 9.70
C LEU A 194 10.46 10.28 9.44
N THR A 195 11.26 10.66 10.44
CA THR A 195 12.70 10.49 10.40
C THR A 195 13.10 9.02 10.56
N LYS A 196 14.38 8.69 10.34
CA LYS A 196 14.90 7.33 10.64
C LYS A 196 14.73 6.96 12.11
N GLU A 197 14.92 7.92 13.01
CA GLU A 197 14.75 7.74 14.45
C GLU A 197 13.30 7.48 14.83
N ASP A 198 12.36 8.20 14.22
CA ASP A 198 10.92 7.97 14.41
C ASP A 198 10.55 6.55 13.94
N LEU A 199 10.96 6.16 12.73
CA LEU A 199 10.69 4.84 12.17
C LEU A 199 11.37 3.72 12.94
N LYS A 200 12.56 3.97 13.51
CA LYS A 200 13.27 3.00 14.33
C LYS A 200 12.46 2.60 15.58
N GLN A 201 11.76 3.53 16.20
CA GLN A 201 10.88 3.24 17.34
C GLN A 201 9.76 2.28 16.93
N TRP A 202 9.18 2.44 15.74
CA TRP A 202 8.16 1.53 15.21
C TRP A 202 8.71 0.15 14.90
N VAL A 203 9.92 0.08 14.33
CA VAL A 203 10.60 -1.20 14.06
C VAL A 203 10.89 -1.93 15.36
N ASP A 204 11.39 -1.23 16.38
CA ASP A 204 11.68 -1.83 17.68
C ASP A 204 10.40 -2.31 18.39
N TYR A 205 9.35 -1.48 18.39
CA TYR A 205 8.04 -1.88 18.88
C TYR A 205 7.53 -3.14 18.19
N ALA A 206 7.63 -3.20 16.87
CA ALA A 206 7.15 -4.34 16.09
C ALA A 206 7.95 -5.62 16.42
N LYS A 207 9.27 -5.52 16.61
CA LYS A 207 10.12 -6.63 17.06
C LYS A 207 9.74 -7.13 18.46
N GLU A 208 9.57 -6.24 19.40
CA GLU A 208 9.23 -6.56 20.78
C GLU A 208 7.85 -7.24 20.90
N ASN A 209 6.91 -6.85 20.05
CA ASN A 209 5.52 -7.32 20.09
C ASN A 209 5.21 -8.44 19.09
N ASN A 210 6.15 -8.84 18.25
CA ASN A 210 5.93 -9.73 17.10
C ASN A 210 4.84 -9.21 16.16
N SER A 211 4.84 -7.91 15.91
CA SER A 211 3.91 -7.22 15.02
C SER A 211 4.48 -7.14 13.61
N VAL A 212 3.62 -6.90 12.62
CA VAL A 212 4.03 -6.62 11.24
C VAL A 212 3.66 -5.18 10.88
N ILE A 213 4.64 -4.43 10.37
CA ILE A 213 4.43 -3.10 9.81
C ILE A 213 4.07 -3.26 8.33
N LEU A 214 2.95 -2.66 7.94
CA LEU A 214 2.49 -2.52 6.57
C LEU A 214 2.76 -1.06 6.16
N TYR A 215 3.90 -0.85 5.52
CA TYR A 215 4.44 0.49 5.24
C TYR A 215 4.09 0.92 3.81
N ASP A 216 3.23 1.93 3.67
CA ASP A 216 2.86 2.49 2.37
C ASP A 216 3.74 3.71 2.04
N ALA A 217 4.62 3.54 1.06
CA ALA A 217 5.56 4.54 0.57
C ALA A 217 5.17 5.07 -0.83
N ALA A 218 3.87 5.12 -1.15
CA ALA A 218 3.40 5.54 -2.48
C ALA A 218 3.79 6.99 -2.86
N TYR A 219 4.18 7.80 -1.90
CA TYR A 219 4.58 9.20 -2.08
C TYR A 219 6.07 9.45 -1.84
N GLU A 220 6.89 8.42 -1.68
CA GLU A 220 8.31 8.54 -1.34
C GLU A 220 9.13 9.39 -2.33
N ALA A 221 8.73 9.37 -3.60
CA ALA A 221 9.41 10.16 -4.65
C ALA A 221 9.29 11.68 -4.47
N PHE A 222 8.43 12.15 -3.56
CA PHE A 222 8.28 13.57 -3.23
C PHE A 222 9.05 14.00 -1.99
N ILE A 223 9.83 13.10 -1.39
CA ILE A 223 10.78 13.43 -0.31
C ILE A 223 11.96 14.17 -0.94
N GLU A 224 12.24 15.36 -0.44
CA GLU A 224 13.33 16.23 -0.90
C GLU A 224 14.47 16.33 0.13
N GLU A 225 14.21 15.95 1.38
CA GLU A 225 15.16 16.00 2.48
C GLU A 225 16.06 14.76 2.52
N ASP A 226 17.36 14.96 2.60
CA ASP A 226 18.38 13.89 2.56
C ASP A 226 18.34 12.96 3.79
N ASP A 227 17.78 13.40 4.92
CA ASP A 227 17.71 12.66 6.19
C ASP A 227 16.39 11.88 6.36
N ILE A 228 15.43 12.07 5.45
CA ILE A 228 14.17 11.32 5.46
C ILE A 228 14.30 10.06 4.59
N PRO A 229 14.02 8.87 5.14
CA PRO A 229 14.18 7.63 4.37
C PRO A 229 13.09 7.48 3.30
N HIS A 230 13.50 7.05 2.12
CA HIS A 230 12.60 6.71 1.00
C HIS A 230 12.04 5.28 1.09
N SER A 231 12.66 4.46 1.93
CA SER A 231 12.22 3.10 2.22
C SER A 231 12.35 2.82 3.69
N ILE A 232 11.38 2.09 4.26
CA ILE A 232 11.49 1.65 5.66
C ILE A 232 12.72 0.75 5.86
N TYR A 233 13.20 0.09 4.82
CA TYR A 233 14.37 -0.80 4.90
C TYR A 233 15.71 -0.07 5.04
N GLU A 234 15.73 1.26 4.93
CA GLU A 234 16.88 2.08 5.34
C GLU A 234 17.02 2.15 6.88
N VAL A 235 16.03 1.66 7.61
CA VAL A 235 16.02 1.54 9.07
C VAL A 235 16.46 0.14 9.48
N GLU A 236 17.46 0.06 10.36
CA GLU A 236 18.01 -1.20 10.84
C GLU A 236 16.94 -2.09 11.49
N GLY A 237 16.85 -3.34 11.00
CA GLY A 237 15.92 -4.34 11.50
C GLY A 237 14.52 -4.31 10.87
N ALA A 238 14.22 -3.34 10.00
CA ALA A 238 12.92 -3.26 9.34
C ALA A 238 12.62 -4.48 8.44
N LYS A 239 13.65 -5.09 7.82
CA LYS A 239 13.50 -6.30 7.02
C LYS A 239 12.94 -7.51 7.79
N ASP A 240 12.99 -7.49 9.11
CA ASP A 240 12.49 -8.58 9.93
C ASP A 240 10.99 -8.43 10.26
N VAL A 241 10.44 -7.21 10.13
CA VAL A 241 9.09 -6.87 10.63
C VAL A 241 8.22 -6.07 9.68
N ALA A 242 8.74 -5.62 8.52
CA ALA A 242 8.00 -4.73 7.63
C ALA A 242 7.76 -5.34 6.24
N ILE A 243 6.57 -5.09 5.71
CA ILE A 243 6.18 -5.25 4.30
C ILE A 243 6.00 -3.84 3.73
N GLU A 244 6.62 -3.54 2.58
CA GLU A 244 6.58 -2.21 1.98
C GLU A 244 5.77 -2.20 0.68
N PHE A 245 4.88 -1.22 0.54
CA PHE A 245 4.10 -0.97 -0.68
C PHE A 245 4.65 0.24 -1.41
N LYS A 246 4.93 0.08 -2.69
CA LYS A 246 5.42 1.13 -3.60
C LYS A 246 4.48 1.29 -4.79
N SER A 247 4.42 2.47 -5.38
CA SER A 247 3.50 2.73 -6.49
C SER A 247 4.08 3.66 -7.54
N TYR A 248 3.96 3.28 -8.80
CA TYR A 248 4.24 4.16 -9.94
C TYR A 248 3.08 5.12 -10.26
N SER A 249 1.95 5.01 -9.55
CA SER A 249 0.80 5.89 -9.76
C SER A 249 1.16 7.36 -9.64
N LYS A 250 1.98 7.73 -8.66
CA LYS A 250 2.38 9.12 -8.41
C LYS A 250 3.72 9.46 -9.08
N THR A 251 4.72 8.60 -8.93
CA THR A 251 6.08 8.80 -9.43
C THR A 251 6.14 8.87 -10.96
N ALA A 252 5.46 7.94 -11.66
CA ALA A 252 5.48 7.86 -13.14
C ALA A 252 4.21 8.39 -13.80
N GLY A 253 3.24 8.89 -13.04
CA GLY A 253 1.95 9.31 -13.59
C GLY A 253 1.05 8.14 -14.00
N PHE A 254 1.23 6.95 -13.40
CA PHE A 254 0.56 5.70 -13.79
C PHE A 254 -0.80 5.48 -13.11
N THR A 255 -1.48 6.55 -12.67
CA THR A 255 -2.81 6.41 -12.07
C THR A 255 -3.83 5.71 -12.95
N GLY A 256 -3.77 5.93 -14.28
CA GLY A 256 -4.60 5.26 -15.28
C GLY A 256 -3.98 4.03 -15.93
N VAL A 257 -2.66 3.83 -15.78
CA VAL A 257 -1.90 2.73 -16.42
C VAL A 257 -1.81 1.50 -15.53
N ARG A 258 -1.73 1.72 -14.21
CA ARG A 258 -1.75 0.68 -13.16
C ARG A 258 -0.48 -0.14 -13.06
N CYS A 259 0.49 0.35 -12.29
CA CYS A 259 1.67 -0.42 -11.90
C CYS A 259 2.10 -0.04 -10.48
N ALA A 260 2.46 -1.03 -9.72
CA ALA A 260 2.99 -0.90 -8.36
C ALA A 260 3.82 -2.14 -8.03
N TYR A 261 4.37 -2.19 -6.84
CA TYR A 261 4.98 -3.41 -6.32
C TYR A 261 4.92 -3.43 -4.80
N VAL A 262 4.96 -4.63 -4.25
CA VAL A 262 5.11 -4.87 -2.82
C VAL A 262 6.39 -5.65 -2.58
N VAL A 263 7.11 -5.27 -1.53
CA VAL A 263 8.29 -6.00 -1.06
C VAL A 263 7.93 -6.74 0.21
N VAL A 264 8.09 -8.06 0.15
CA VAL A 264 7.87 -8.96 1.28
C VAL A 264 9.16 -9.70 1.58
N PRO A 265 10.01 -9.20 2.48
CA PRO A 265 11.28 -9.84 2.81
C PRO A 265 11.08 -11.26 3.36
N LYS A 266 11.99 -12.15 3.02
CA LYS A 266 12.00 -13.55 3.53
C LYS A 266 12.19 -13.62 5.04
N ASN A 267 12.75 -12.57 5.63
CA ASN A 267 12.94 -12.47 7.07
C ASN A 267 11.63 -12.24 7.83
N VAL A 268 10.64 -11.59 7.21
CA VAL A 268 9.36 -11.30 7.89
C VAL A 268 8.61 -12.61 8.15
N LYS A 269 8.32 -12.84 9.43
CA LYS A 269 7.64 -14.06 9.90
C LYS A 269 6.25 -13.74 10.43
N GLY A 270 5.31 -14.66 10.16
CA GLY A 270 4.05 -14.76 10.88
C GLY A 270 4.07 -15.96 11.82
N TYR A 271 3.07 -16.05 12.69
CA TYR A 271 2.98 -17.10 13.70
C TYR A 271 1.67 -17.87 13.57
N THR A 272 1.75 -19.20 13.69
CA THR A 272 0.55 -20.03 13.84
C THR A 272 0.03 -19.90 15.27
N LYS A 273 -1.23 -20.32 15.52
CA LYS A 273 -1.78 -20.37 16.89
C LYS A 273 -1.02 -21.33 17.82
N ASN A 274 -0.25 -22.26 17.25
CA ASN A 274 0.60 -23.18 18.00
C ASN A 274 2.00 -22.62 18.28
N GLY A 275 2.31 -21.42 17.77
CA GLY A 275 3.60 -20.74 17.96
C GLY A 275 4.66 -21.07 16.89
N ASP A 276 4.32 -21.86 15.85
CA ASP A 276 5.25 -22.10 14.74
C ASP A 276 5.42 -20.84 13.89
N THR A 277 6.62 -20.60 13.40
CA THR A 277 6.93 -19.48 12.52
C THR A 277 6.77 -19.86 11.04
N VAL A 278 6.21 -18.93 10.26
CA VAL A 278 6.01 -19.07 8.82
C VAL A 278 6.51 -17.82 8.10
N GLU A 279 7.25 -17.98 7.00
CA GLU A 279 7.67 -16.86 6.16
C GLU A 279 6.46 -16.25 5.45
N LEU A 280 6.22 -14.95 5.67
CA LEU A 280 5.11 -14.24 5.03
C LEU A 280 5.32 -14.14 3.51
N ASN A 281 6.57 -14.08 3.05
CA ASN A 281 6.91 -14.13 1.62
C ASN A 281 6.31 -15.37 0.93
N LYS A 282 6.42 -16.55 1.53
CA LYS A 282 5.86 -17.79 0.98
C LYS A 282 4.34 -17.76 0.90
N LEU A 283 3.69 -17.21 1.92
CA LEU A 283 2.22 -17.07 1.94
C LEU A 283 1.76 -16.07 0.87
N TRP A 284 2.44 -14.93 0.77
CA TRP A 284 2.13 -13.91 -0.23
C TRP A 284 2.35 -14.43 -1.65
N ASN A 285 3.47 -15.10 -1.89
CA ASN A 285 3.75 -15.74 -3.19
C ASN A 285 2.65 -16.75 -3.54
N ARG A 286 2.26 -17.62 -2.61
CA ARG A 286 1.18 -18.59 -2.85
C ARG A 286 -0.16 -17.93 -3.14
N ARG A 287 -0.49 -16.86 -2.41
CA ARG A 287 -1.69 -16.05 -2.64
C ARG A 287 -1.65 -15.42 -4.03
N THR A 288 -0.53 -14.80 -4.41
CA THR A 288 -0.33 -14.15 -5.71
C THR A 288 -0.52 -15.15 -6.84
N CYS A 289 0.16 -16.27 -6.83
CA CYS A 289 0.00 -17.33 -7.85
C CYS A 289 -1.42 -17.92 -7.94
N THR A 290 -2.26 -17.73 -6.91
CA THR A 290 -3.64 -18.25 -6.91
C THR A 290 -4.66 -17.24 -7.43
N LYS A 291 -4.44 -15.95 -7.17
CA LYS A 291 -5.47 -14.91 -7.36
C LYS A 291 -5.08 -13.83 -8.39
N PHE A 292 -3.87 -13.89 -8.97
CA PHE A 292 -3.35 -12.84 -9.84
C PHE A 292 -2.47 -13.42 -10.95
N ASN A 293 -2.63 -12.92 -12.18
CA ASN A 293 -1.88 -13.37 -13.37
C ASN A 293 -0.79 -12.39 -13.82
N GLY A 294 -0.42 -11.46 -12.96
CA GLY A 294 0.60 -10.45 -13.26
C GLY A 294 0.05 -9.21 -13.98
N VAL A 295 0.87 -8.18 -14.02
CA VAL A 295 0.62 -6.93 -14.73
C VAL A 295 0.96 -7.10 -16.21
N SER A 296 0.28 -6.35 -17.07
CA SER A 296 0.54 -6.32 -18.51
C SER A 296 2.03 -6.14 -18.82
N TYR A 297 2.54 -6.92 -19.77
CA TYR A 297 3.91 -6.80 -20.28
C TYR A 297 4.25 -5.38 -20.72
N VAL A 298 3.36 -4.73 -21.47
CA VAL A 298 3.54 -3.36 -21.96
C VAL A 298 3.75 -2.36 -20.82
N VAL A 299 2.98 -2.52 -19.76
CA VAL A 299 3.07 -1.65 -18.57
C VAL A 299 4.36 -1.88 -17.79
N GLN A 300 4.78 -3.14 -17.65
CA GLN A 300 6.01 -3.48 -16.96
C GLN A 300 7.27 -3.06 -17.74
N ARG A 301 7.18 -2.96 -19.08
CA ARG A 301 8.27 -2.45 -19.93
C ARG A 301 8.46 -0.93 -19.80
N ALA A 302 7.37 -0.19 -19.60
CA ALA A 302 7.40 1.26 -19.37
C ALA A 302 8.04 1.64 -18.07
#